data_1f78ee419f2ed7b944b3b2e0b1d42bb0
#
_entry.id   1f78ee419f2ed7b944b3b2e0b1d42bb0
#
_cell.length_a   1.000
_cell.length_b   1.000
_cell.length_c   1.000
_cell.angle_alpha   90.00
_cell.angle_beta   90.00
_cell.angle_gamma   90.00
#
_symmetry.space_group_name_H-M   'P 1'
#
loop_
_entity.id
_entity.type
_entity.pdbx_description
1 polymer ?
#
loop_
_entity_poly.entity_id
_entity_poly.type
_entity_poly.pdbx_seq_one_letter_code
_entity_poly.pdbx_strand_id
1 'polypeptide(L)'
;KLSQGEYVAVEALESAYKKNLNMEQVWVYGNSFENCVVAVVVPNEEKLMAWAKDAGVSGDYEAICKTPEANKMILDELKKTGKEGKMKGFEIVKAVHLDHTEFSVDADLLTPTFKLRRPQLLKHYKTEIDALYANLKA
;
A
#
# COMPACT_ATOMS: atom_id res chain seq x y z
N LYS A 1 -13.51 10.75 3.51
CA LYS A 1 -14.79 10.13 3.89
C LYS A 1 -15.18 9.11 2.83
N LEU A 2 -15.44 7.87 3.24
CA LEU A 2 -15.85 6.81 2.32
C LEU A 2 -17.34 6.96 1.95
N SER A 3 -17.77 6.22 0.91
CA SER A 3 -19.13 6.33 0.37
C SER A 3 -20.22 6.06 1.40
N GLN A 4 -19.95 5.19 2.39
CA GLN A 4 -20.90 4.88 3.47
C GLN A 4 -20.88 5.90 4.60
N GLY A 5 -20.12 6.99 4.46
CA GLY A 5 -20.05 8.07 5.44
C GLY A 5 -19.02 7.92 6.52
N GLU A 6 -18.21 6.87 6.48
CA GLU A 6 -17.17 6.64 7.49
C GLU A 6 -15.94 7.51 7.21
N TYR A 7 -15.44 8.19 8.23
CA TYR A 7 -14.20 8.96 8.12
C TYR A 7 -13.00 8.06 8.33
N VAL A 8 -11.96 8.28 7.52
CA VAL A 8 -10.72 7.52 7.58
C VAL A 8 -9.56 8.48 7.81
N ALA A 9 -8.84 8.26 8.91
CA ALA A 9 -7.63 9.02 9.23
C ALA A 9 -6.43 8.34 8.55
N VAL A 10 -6.23 8.62 7.26
CA VAL A 10 -5.23 7.91 6.44
C VAL A 10 -3.81 8.01 7.02
N GLU A 11 -3.44 9.16 7.61
CA GLU A 11 -2.12 9.31 8.22
C GLU A 11 -1.92 8.36 9.39
N ALA A 12 -2.94 8.18 10.22
CA ALA A 12 -2.88 7.23 11.34
C ALA A 12 -2.79 5.80 10.85
N LEU A 13 -3.51 5.46 9.78
CA LEU A 13 -3.45 4.13 9.18
C LEU A 13 -2.05 3.86 8.60
N GLU A 14 -1.49 4.84 7.89
CA GLU A 14 -0.15 4.70 7.31
C GLU A 14 0.89 4.48 8.39
N SER A 15 0.81 5.23 9.48
CA SER A 15 1.73 5.06 10.62
C SER A 15 1.61 3.67 11.25
N ALA A 16 0.38 3.18 11.39
CA ALA A 16 0.14 1.85 11.95
C ALA A 16 0.68 0.74 11.03
N TYR A 17 0.42 0.84 9.73
CA TYR A 17 0.90 -0.16 8.78
C TYR A 17 2.43 -0.18 8.68
N LYS A 18 3.07 0.98 8.81
CA LYS A 18 4.54 1.06 8.75
C LYS A 18 5.23 0.44 9.96
N LYS A 19 4.51 0.12 11.02
CA LYS A 19 5.07 -0.64 12.14
C LYS A 19 5.44 -2.06 11.72
N ASN A 20 4.83 -2.57 10.66
CA ASN A 20 5.22 -3.83 10.05
C ASN A 20 6.50 -3.58 9.24
N LEU A 21 7.58 -4.29 9.60
CA LEU A 21 8.90 -4.05 9.00
C LEU A 21 9.00 -4.48 7.54
N ASN A 22 8.00 -5.18 7.02
CA ASN A 22 7.93 -5.49 5.58
C ASN A 22 7.60 -4.27 4.73
N MET A 23 7.10 -3.19 5.34
CA MET A 23 6.67 -1.98 4.64
C MET A 23 7.74 -0.88 4.78
N GLU A 24 8.36 -0.48 3.68
CA GLU A 24 9.29 0.65 3.66
C GLU A 24 8.53 1.96 3.58
N GLN A 25 7.59 2.05 2.65
CA GLN A 25 6.70 3.20 2.49
C GLN A 25 5.29 2.73 2.22
N VAL A 26 4.30 3.46 2.75
CA VAL A 26 2.88 3.13 2.58
C VAL A 26 2.11 4.42 2.29
N TRP A 27 1.28 4.38 1.25
CA TRP A 27 0.29 5.42 0.98
C TRP A 27 -1.08 4.77 0.94
N VAL A 28 -1.95 5.15 1.86
CA VAL A 28 -3.33 4.65 1.94
C VAL A 28 -4.25 5.64 1.24
N TYR A 29 -5.11 5.14 0.36
CA TYR A 29 -6.03 5.95 -0.41
C TYR A 29 -7.48 5.49 -0.27
N GLY A 30 -8.38 6.45 -0.13
CA GLY A 30 -9.81 6.25 -0.18
C GLY A 30 -10.48 7.53 -0.62
N ASN A 31 -11.71 7.44 -1.11
CA ASN A 31 -12.47 8.62 -1.50
C ASN A 31 -13.96 8.39 -1.25
N SER A 32 -14.78 9.44 -1.49
CA SER A 32 -16.21 9.39 -1.18
C SER A 32 -17.05 8.56 -2.15
N PHE A 33 -16.44 8.06 -3.22
CA PHE A 33 -17.13 7.22 -4.20
C PHE A 33 -16.89 5.73 -3.95
N GLU A 34 -15.94 5.39 -3.06
CA GLU A 34 -15.56 4.00 -2.78
C GLU A 34 -15.85 3.65 -1.33
N ASN A 35 -16.16 2.39 -1.06
CA ASN A 35 -16.53 1.93 0.28
C ASN A 35 -15.36 1.31 1.07
N CYS A 36 -14.15 1.35 0.52
CA CYS A 36 -12.98 0.78 1.15
C CYS A 36 -11.72 1.56 0.78
N VAL A 37 -10.63 1.26 1.47
CA VAL A 37 -9.34 1.87 1.19
C VAL A 37 -8.44 0.86 0.49
N VAL A 38 -7.56 1.38 -0.35
CA VAL A 38 -6.48 0.63 -1.01
C VAL A 38 -5.16 1.30 -0.67
N ALA A 39 -4.05 0.68 -1.05
CA ALA A 39 -2.74 1.25 -0.73
C ALA A 39 -1.75 1.01 -1.86
N VAL A 40 -0.75 1.89 -1.93
CA VAL A 40 0.48 1.67 -2.68
C VAL A 40 1.58 1.50 -1.65
N VAL A 41 2.33 0.42 -1.76
CA VAL A 41 3.37 0.06 -0.81
C VAL A 41 4.69 -0.11 -1.55
N VAL A 42 5.75 0.48 -0.98
CA VAL A 42 7.12 0.14 -1.35
C VAL A 42 7.60 -0.86 -0.30
N PRO A 43 7.75 -2.15 -0.63
CA PRO A 43 8.17 -3.15 0.35
C PRO A 43 9.62 -2.92 0.76
N ASN A 44 9.96 -3.33 1.99
CA ASN A 44 11.36 -3.36 2.40
C ASN A 44 12.08 -4.40 1.54
N GLU A 45 13.10 -3.96 0.79
CA GLU A 45 13.79 -4.81 -0.18
C GLU A 45 14.40 -6.05 0.47
N GLU A 46 15.12 -5.86 1.56
CA GLU A 46 15.79 -6.97 2.26
C GLU A 46 14.79 -8.02 2.73
N LYS A 47 13.70 -7.60 3.34
CA LYS A 47 12.68 -8.52 3.84
C LYS A 47 11.93 -9.20 2.71
N LEU A 48 11.61 -8.48 1.65
CA LEU A 48 10.92 -9.05 0.50
C LEU A 48 11.80 -10.09 -0.19
N MET A 49 13.09 -9.80 -0.37
CA MET A 49 14.01 -10.73 -1.02
C MET A 49 14.24 -11.98 -0.16
N ALA A 50 14.30 -11.84 1.16
CA ALA A 50 14.42 -12.99 2.07
C ALA A 50 13.18 -13.87 1.99
N TRP A 51 11.99 -13.27 1.98
CA TRP A 51 10.74 -14.00 1.82
C TRP A 51 10.69 -14.74 0.49
N ALA A 52 11.09 -14.07 -0.59
CA ALA A 52 11.05 -14.65 -1.95
C ALA A 52 11.94 -15.89 -2.03
N LYS A 53 13.13 -15.84 -1.43
CA LYS A 53 14.03 -16.97 -1.38
C LYS A 53 13.39 -18.18 -0.69
N ASP A 54 12.75 -17.94 0.45
CA ASP A 54 12.08 -19.01 1.21
C ASP A 54 10.85 -19.55 0.48
N ALA A 55 10.13 -18.69 -0.24
CA ALA A 55 8.92 -19.05 -0.97
C ALA A 55 9.20 -19.63 -2.36
N GLY A 56 10.45 -19.63 -2.81
CA GLY A 56 10.82 -20.14 -4.13
C GLY A 56 10.43 -19.19 -5.27
N VAL A 57 10.27 -17.91 -4.99
CA VAL A 57 9.98 -16.89 -5.99
C VAL A 57 11.29 -16.32 -6.52
N SER A 58 11.51 -16.44 -7.83
CA SER A 58 12.76 -16.01 -8.48
C SER A 58 12.63 -14.62 -9.09
N GLY A 59 13.76 -13.91 -9.16
CA GLY A 59 13.87 -12.63 -9.81
C GLY A 59 14.54 -11.59 -8.92
N ASP A 60 14.79 -10.40 -9.47
CA ASP A 60 15.30 -9.29 -8.70
C ASP A 60 14.15 -8.59 -7.97
N TYR A 61 14.47 -7.57 -7.18
CA TYR A 61 13.49 -6.86 -6.38
C TYR A 61 12.35 -6.28 -7.24
N GLU A 62 12.68 -5.65 -8.37
CA GLU A 62 11.68 -5.10 -9.27
C GLU A 62 10.74 -6.19 -9.79
N ALA A 63 11.30 -7.31 -10.26
CA ALA A 63 10.50 -8.41 -10.80
C ALA A 63 9.61 -9.03 -9.73
N ILE A 64 10.13 -9.22 -8.51
CA ILE A 64 9.38 -9.82 -7.42
C ILE A 64 8.21 -8.93 -6.99
N CYS A 65 8.40 -7.59 -6.98
CA CYS A 65 7.31 -6.66 -6.69
C CYS A 65 6.13 -6.81 -7.66
N LYS A 66 6.36 -7.31 -8.85
CA LYS A 66 5.33 -7.48 -9.88
C LYS A 66 4.62 -8.83 -9.80
N THR A 67 5.06 -9.73 -8.92
CA THR A 67 4.45 -11.06 -8.82
C THR A 67 3.17 -11.04 -8.02
N PRO A 68 2.18 -11.90 -8.38
CA PRO A 68 0.96 -12.04 -7.56
C PRO A 68 1.27 -12.55 -6.15
N GLU A 69 2.29 -13.39 -6.01
CA GLU A 69 2.70 -13.97 -4.73
C GLU A 69 3.16 -12.88 -3.76
N ALA A 70 4.01 -11.94 -4.23
CA ALA A 70 4.47 -10.83 -3.40
C ALA A 70 3.31 -9.92 -3.02
N ASN A 71 2.42 -9.65 -3.97
CA ASN A 71 1.24 -8.83 -3.73
C ASN A 71 0.38 -9.43 -2.63
N LYS A 72 0.13 -10.75 -2.71
CA LYS A 72 -0.66 -11.46 -1.70
C LYS A 72 0.04 -11.43 -0.34
N MET A 73 1.34 -11.65 -0.31
CA MET A 73 2.10 -11.63 0.94
C MET A 73 1.99 -10.27 1.63
N ILE A 74 2.23 -9.18 0.89
CA ILE A 74 2.16 -7.84 1.45
C ILE A 74 0.73 -7.51 1.90
N LEU A 75 -0.28 -7.87 1.10
CA LEU A 75 -1.68 -7.63 1.48
C LEU A 75 -2.05 -8.39 2.76
N ASP A 76 -1.61 -9.64 2.89
CA ASP A 76 -1.84 -10.44 4.08
C ASP A 76 -1.17 -9.80 5.31
N GLU A 77 0.05 -9.26 5.14
CA GLU A 77 0.76 -8.55 6.20
C GLU A 77 0.06 -7.27 6.61
N LEU A 78 -0.50 -6.53 5.63
CA LEU A 78 -1.29 -5.34 5.94
C LEU A 78 -2.54 -5.70 6.74
N LYS A 79 -3.25 -6.74 6.34
CA LYS A 79 -4.45 -7.20 7.05
C LYS A 79 -4.11 -7.67 8.46
N LYS A 80 -3.01 -8.38 8.62
CA LYS A 80 -2.53 -8.84 9.93
C LYS A 80 -2.24 -7.64 10.85
N THR A 81 -1.51 -6.66 10.33
CA THR A 81 -1.19 -5.44 11.08
C THR A 81 -2.46 -4.69 11.47
N GLY A 82 -3.43 -4.60 10.56
CA GLY A 82 -4.71 -3.96 10.83
C GLY A 82 -5.48 -4.66 11.96
N LYS A 83 -5.53 -5.97 11.93
CA LYS A 83 -6.19 -6.75 13.00
C LYS A 83 -5.49 -6.60 14.33
N GLU A 84 -4.17 -6.63 14.34
CA GLU A 84 -3.37 -6.44 15.55
C GLU A 84 -3.58 -5.04 16.14
N GLY A 85 -3.76 -4.04 15.29
CA GLY A 85 -4.05 -2.67 15.68
C GLY A 85 -5.52 -2.41 15.99
N LYS A 86 -6.35 -3.45 15.94
CA LYS A 86 -7.81 -3.36 16.22
C LYS A 86 -8.52 -2.37 15.30
N MET A 87 -8.08 -2.29 14.05
CA MET A 87 -8.72 -1.45 13.05
C MET A 87 -10.13 -1.94 12.72
N LYS A 88 -11.02 -0.99 12.42
CA LYS A 88 -12.36 -1.31 11.93
C LYS A 88 -12.25 -1.88 10.50
N GLY A 89 -13.26 -2.63 10.07
CA GLY A 89 -13.25 -3.26 8.75
C GLY A 89 -12.97 -2.30 7.61
N PHE A 90 -13.56 -1.11 7.64
CA PHE A 90 -13.35 -0.11 6.58
C PHE A 90 -11.97 0.53 6.61
N GLU A 91 -11.19 0.35 7.70
CA GLU A 91 -9.83 0.85 7.83
C GLU A 91 -8.79 -0.16 7.33
N ILE A 92 -9.19 -1.40 7.08
CA ILE A 92 -8.28 -2.44 6.61
C ILE A 92 -8.18 -2.37 5.09
N VAL A 93 -6.95 -2.26 4.59
CA VAL A 93 -6.67 -2.19 3.16
C VAL A 93 -7.18 -3.45 2.45
N LYS A 94 -7.94 -3.28 1.37
CA LYS A 94 -8.55 -4.38 0.63
C LYS A 94 -7.74 -4.82 -0.59
N ALA A 95 -6.91 -3.94 -1.13
CA ALA A 95 -6.05 -4.26 -2.26
C ALA A 95 -4.81 -3.36 -2.21
N VAL A 96 -3.72 -3.83 -2.80
CA VAL A 96 -2.44 -3.13 -2.76
C VAL A 96 -1.74 -3.19 -4.11
N HIS A 97 -1.06 -2.11 -4.45
CA HIS A 97 -0.12 -2.05 -5.56
C HIS A 97 1.28 -1.93 -4.97
N LEU A 98 2.20 -2.77 -5.43
CA LEU A 98 3.59 -2.73 -4.98
C LEU A 98 4.45 -1.98 -6.00
N ASP A 99 5.29 -1.07 -5.52
CA ASP A 99 6.26 -0.38 -6.36
C ASP A 99 7.65 -0.61 -5.77
N HIS A 100 8.61 -0.88 -6.64
CA HIS A 100 10.00 -1.05 -6.25
C HIS A 100 10.73 0.29 -6.13
N THR A 101 10.16 1.37 -6.68
CA THR A 101 10.75 2.70 -6.65
C THR A 101 10.20 3.47 -5.46
N GLU A 102 11.09 3.89 -4.56
CA GLU A 102 10.68 4.66 -3.38
C GLU A 102 10.09 6.01 -3.77
N PHE A 103 9.10 6.45 -2.98
CA PHE A 103 8.60 7.82 -3.07
C PHE A 103 9.74 8.77 -2.69
N SER A 104 9.92 9.84 -3.44
CA SER A 104 11.04 10.75 -3.21
C SER A 104 10.64 12.20 -3.41
N VAL A 105 11.47 13.10 -2.88
CA VAL A 105 11.34 14.53 -3.11
C VAL A 105 11.58 14.85 -4.59
N ASP A 106 12.58 14.20 -5.19
CA ASP A 106 12.92 14.40 -6.60
C ASP A 106 11.79 13.99 -7.54
N ALA A 107 11.05 12.94 -7.19
CA ALA A 107 9.90 12.50 -7.97
C ALA A 107 8.63 13.32 -7.69
N ASP A 108 8.72 14.31 -6.81
CA ASP A 108 7.61 15.19 -6.41
C ASP A 108 6.51 14.44 -5.64
N LEU A 109 6.86 13.33 -5.02
CA LEU A 109 5.92 12.51 -4.23
C LEU A 109 6.05 12.75 -2.73
N LEU A 110 7.13 13.40 -2.29
CA LEU A 110 7.36 13.78 -0.90
C LEU A 110 7.71 15.26 -0.80
N THR A 111 7.34 15.86 0.35
CA THR A 111 7.79 17.21 0.69
C THR A 111 9.27 17.16 1.13
N PRO A 112 9.95 18.33 1.22
CA PRO A 112 11.33 18.35 1.77
C PRO A 112 11.46 17.78 3.17
N THR A 113 10.37 17.72 3.94
CA THR A 113 10.32 17.08 5.26
C THR A 113 9.84 15.63 5.19
N PHE A 114 9.84 15.04 3.99
CA PHE A 114 9.48 13.64 3.72
C PHE A 114 8.04 13.25 4.06
N LYS A 115 7.13 14.22 3.97
CA LYS A 115 5.68 13.95 4.09
C LYS A 115 5.11 13.63 2.71
N LEU A 116 4.10 12.77 2.68
CA LEU A 116 3.45 12.38 1.42
C LEU A 116 2.74 13.55 0.75
N ARG A 117 2.98 13.70 -0.54
CA ARG A 117 2.27 14.68 -1.37
C ARG A 117 1.09 13.96 -2.02
N ARG A 118 -0.04 13.91 -1.33
CA ARG A 118 -1.20 13.10 -1.73
C ARG A 118 -1.76 13.43 -3.11
N PRO A 119 -1.92 14.69 -3.51
CA PRO A 119 -2.39 14.98 -4.88
C PRO A 119 -1.45 14.45 -5.95
N GLN A 120 -0.13 14.58 -5.74
CA GLN A 120 0.87 14.09 -6.68
C GLN A 120 0.91 12.57 -6.71
N LEU A 121 0.78 11.92 -5.56
CA LEU A 121 0.70 10.46 -5.49
C LEU A 121 -0.50 9.94 -6.26
N LEU A 122 -1.66 10.56 -6.09
CA LEU A 122 -2.86 10.16 -6.82
C LEU A 122 -2.68 10.31 -8.32
N LYS A 123 -2.10 11.41 -8.75
CA LYS A 123 -1.82 11.65 -10.18
C LYS A 123 -0.85 10.61 -10.72
N HIS A 124 0.20 10.30 -9.96
CA HIS A 124 1.24 9.35 -10.38
C HIS A 124 0.70 7.92 -10.48
N TYR A 125 -0.13 7.51 -9.53
CA TYR A 125 -0.62 6.12 -9.43
C TYR A 125 -2.09 5.96 -9.85
N LYS A 126 -2.67 6.94 -10.54
CA LYS A 126 -4.10 6.90 -10.86
C LYS A 126 -4.51 5.63 -11.59
N THR A 127 -3.74 5.20 -12.58
CA THR A 127 -4.04 3.98 -13.34
C THR A 127 -4.06 2.75 -12.43
N GLU A 128 -3.06 2.64 -11.54
CA GLU A 128 -2.94 1.53 -10.61
C GLU A 128 -4.09 1.55 -9.58
N ILE A 129 -4.43 2.73 -9.06
CA ILE A 129 -5.53 2.89 -8.10
C ILE A 129 -6.85 2.50 -8.75
N ASP A 130 -7.12 2.97 -9.96
CA ASP A 130 -8.34 2.64 -10.68
C ASP A 130 -8.44 1.14 -10.93
N ALA A 131 -7.32 0.49 -11.28
CA ALA A 131 -7.27 -0.96 -11.49
C ALA A 131 -7.56 -1.73 -10.20
N LEU A 132 -7.04 -1.27 -9.06
CA LEU A 132 -7.29 -1.92 -7.77
C LEU A 132 -8.80 -1.92 -7.45
N TYR A 133 -9.45 -0.78 -7.60
CA TYR A 133 -10.89 -0.68 -7.34
C TYR A 133 -11.72 -1.48 -8.35
N ALA A 134 -11.33 -1.47 -9.63
CA ALA A 134 -12.02 -2.25 -10.65
C ALA A 134 -11.96 -3.75 -10.34
N ASN A 135 -10.80 -4.24 -9.92
CA ASN A 135 -10.62 -5.65 -9.56
C ASN A 135 -11.44 -6.04 -8.34
N LEU A 136 -11.60 -5.14 -7.37
CA LEU A 136 -12.41 -5.40 -6.19
C LEU A 136 -13.91 -5.51 -6.50
N LYS A 137 -14.36 -4.88 -7.58
CA LYS A 137 -15.77 -4.90 -8.02
C LYS A 137 -16.07 -6.03 -8.98
N ALA A 138 -15.04 -6.69 -9.49
CA ALA A 138 -15.20 -7.78 -10.45
C ALA A 138 -15.73 -9.06 -9.81
#